data_29f6233066201050232131f159fee765
#
_entry.id   29f6233066201050232131f159fee765
#
_cell.length_a   1.000
_cell.length_b   1.000
_cell.length_c   1.000
_cell.angle_alpha   90.00
_cell.angle_beta   90.00
_cell.angle_gamma   90.00
#
_symmetry.space_group_name_H-M   'P 1'
#
loop_
_entity.id
_entity.type
_entity.pdbx_description
1 polymer ?
#
loop_
_entity_poly.entity_id
_entity_poly.type
_entity_poly.pdbx_seq_one_letter_code
_entity_poly.pdbx_strand_id
1 'polypeptide(L)'
;MKHLYFLSIALFSLNATAQLKDCATCATQVIKEQQISKLSIDELDFLTNDLYARKGYKFKDYEISNYFNEKPWYKPVIDNSKVKLNAVEEQNVKLFQERTAILKADREKLLEALRSLKAEVQRGHSPIPKDNYNEYFSKTIAKIDIDDIHWIKNQGYYSVKVDNFKGTNQYYISIDGSEVKIGWFEDGYSEKVSEDKIKEVYEICEYGVMESATYWRFKWKNQKLVFFIESVKAG
;
A
#
# COMPACT_ATOMS: atom_id res chain seq x y z
N MET A 1 -55.27 30.49 19.20
CA MET A 1 -53.89 30.92 18.90
C MET A 1 -53.09 29.65 18.54
N LYS A 2 -52.76 29.43 17.25
CA LYS A 2 -51.99 28.26 16.77
C LYS A 2 -50.56 28.74 16.57
N HIS A 3 -49.65 28.21 17.39
CA HIS A 3 -48.21 28.44 17.24
C HIS A 3 -47.64 27.52 16.16
N LEU A 4 -47.21 28.12 15.03
CA LEU A 4 -46.54 27.47 13.95
C LEU A 4 -45.04 27.44 14.27
N TYR A 5 -44.47 26.25 14.62
CA TYR A 5 -43.05 26.07 14.80
C TYR A 5 -42.42 25.84 13.43
N PHE A 6 -41.66 26.84 12.96
CA PHE A 6 -40.77 26.67 11.81
C PHE A 6 -39.54 25.85 12.22
N LEU A 7 -39.50 24.61 11.78
CA LEU A 7 -38.34 23.76 11.93
C LEU A 7 -37.32 24.11 10.82
N SER A 8 -36.32 24.91 11.17
CA SER A 8 -35.22 25.23 10.25
C SER A 8 -34.31 24.03 10.12
N ILE A 9 -34.48 23.24 9.03
CA ILE A 9 -33.55 22.16 8.64
C ILE A 9 -32.31 22.82 8.05
N ALA A 10 -31.25 22.92 8.85
CA ALA A 10 -29.94 23.31 8.36
C ALA A 10 -29.39 22.15 7.48
N LEU A 11 -29.46 22.32 6.17
CA LEU A 11 -28.81 21.45 5.19
C LEU A 11 -27.30 21.62 5.35
N PHE A 12 -26.69 20.76 6.16
CA PHE A 12 -25.23 20.53 6.10
C PHE A 12 -24.94 19.85 4.77
N SER A 13 -24.54 20.63 3.78
CA SER A 13 -23.93 20.10 2.56
C SER A 13 -22.61 19.41 2.94
N LEU A 14 -22.65 18.09 3.09
CA LEU A 14 -21.46 17.25 3.12
C LEU A 14 -20.80 17.38 1.75
N ASN A 15 -19.79 18.26 1.65
CA ASN A 15 -18.90 18.28 0.51
C ASN A 15 -18.09 16.98 0.50
N ALA A 16 -18.69 15.90 0.00
CA ALA A 16 -17.98 14.69 -0.34
C ALA A 16 -17.06 15.04 -1.53
N THR A 17 -15.82 15.39 -1.25
CA THR A 17 -14.82 15.57 -2.31
C THR A 17 -14.49 14.19 -2.88
N ALA A 18 -14.93 13.95 -4.13
CA ALA A 18 -14.61 12.73 -4.84
C ALA A 18 -13.09 12.63 -5.00
N GLN A 19 -12.57 11.41 -4.81
CA GLN A 19 -11.16 11.10 -5.06
C GLN A 19 -10.83 11.32 -6.53
N LEU A 20 -9.70 11.96 -6.82
CA LEU A 20 -9.24 12.21 -8.17
C LEU A 20 -8.81 10.88 -8.84
N LYS A 21 -9.37 10.59 -10.01
CA LYS A 21 -9.10 9.36 -10.76
C LYS A 21 -8.18 9.58 -11.96
N ASP A 22 -8.22 10.76 -12.55
CA ASP A 22 -7.42 11.17 -13.70
C ASP A 22 -7.22 12.69 -13.71
N CYS A 23 -6.42 13.19 -14.63
CA CYS A 23 -6.11 14.61 -14.78
C CYS A 23 -6.92 15.33 -15.88
N ALA A 24 -8.13 14.86 -16.20
CA ALA A 24 -8.96 15.50 -17.22
C ALA A 24 -9.24 16.99 -16.96
N THR A 25 -9.31 17.40 -15.68
CA THR A 25 -9.54 18.78 -15.26
C THR A 25 -8.31 19.50 -14.72
N CYS A 26 -7.17 18.81 -14.62
CA CYS A 26 -5.95 19.38 -14.00
C CYS A 26 -5.38 20.61 -14.74
N ALA A 27 -5.76 20.83 -16.00
CA ALA A 27 -5.31 22.01 -16.76
C ALA A 27 -6.03 23.32 -16.34
N THR A 28 -7.22 23.20 -15.73
CA THR A 28 -8.08 24.35 -15.43
C THR A 28 -8.49 24.42 -13.95
N GLN A 29 -8.31 23.33 -13.22
CA GLN A 29 -8.71 23.19 -11.82
C GLN A 29 -7.50 22.92 -10.93
N VAL A 30 -7.32 23.77 -9.91
CA VAL A 30 -6.35 23.49 -8.84
C VAL A 30 -6.90 22.35 -7.96
N ILE A 31 -6.13 21.27 -7.88
CA ILE A 31 -6.49 20.09 -7.10
C ILE A 31 -6.24 20.38 -5.61
N LYS A 32 -7.17 19.94 -4.75
CA LYS A 32 -7.07 20.11 -3.30
C LYS A 32 -6.47 18.86 -2.67
N GLU A 33 -5.74 19.02 -1.58
CA GLU A 33 -5.11 17.92 -0.84
C GLU A 33 -6.11 16.82 -0.45
N GLN A 34 -7.35 17.18 -0.08
CA GLN A 34 -8.41 16.23 0.27
C GLN A 34 -8.75 15.26 -0.87
N GLN A 35 -8.61 15.69 -2.13
CA GLN A 35 -8.91 14.87 -3.31
C GLN A 35 -7.85 13.79 -3.56
N ILE A 36 -6.64 13.96 -3.01
CA ILE A 36 -5.50 13.05 -3.18
C ILE A 36 -5.04 12.40 -1.87
N SER A 37 -5.68 12.73 -0.74
CA SER A 37 -5.24 12.31 0.60
C SER A 37 -5.17 10.80 0.81
N LYS A 38 -6.01 10.04 0.08
CA LYS A 38 -6.09 8.58 0.15
C LYS A 38 -5.35 7.87 -1.00
N LEU A 39 -4.77 8.63 -1.92
CA LEU A 39 -4.04 8.05 -3.05
C LEU A 39 -2.73 7.43 -2.59
N SER A 40 -2.39 6.32 -3.23
CA SER A 40 -1.10 5.66 -3.11
C SER A 40 -0.02 6.39 -3.92
N ILE A 41 1.24 5.98 -3.73
CA ILE A 41 2.37 6.47 -4.52
C ILE A 41 2.13 6.26 -6.01
N ASP A 42 1.72 5.03 -6.39
CA ASP A 42 1.50 4.68 -7.80
C ASP A 42 0.36 5.48 -8.43
N GLU A 43 -0.71 5.75 -7.67
CA GLU A 43 -1.82 6.57 -8.15
C GLU A 43 -1.43 8.05 -8.33
N LEU A 44 -0.58 8.59 -7.45
CA LEU A 44 -0.04 9.95 -7.58
C LEU A 44 0.95 10.07 -8.74
N ASP A 45 1.81 9.07 -8.92
CA ASP A 45 2.73 8.99 -10.06
C ASP A 45 1.93 8.84 -11.37
N PHE A 46 0.83 8.07 -11.36
CA PHE A 46 -0.10 7.99 -12.50
C PHE A 46 -0.73 9.35 -12.82
N LEU A 47 -1.23 10.10 -11.84
CA LEU A 47 -1.81 11.43 -12.07
C LEU A 47 -0.79 12.41 -12.67
N THR A 48 0.45 12.34 -12.20
CA THR A 48 1.54 13.13 -12.76
C THR A 48 1.77 12.78 -14.22
N ASN A 49 1.85 11.48 -14.54
CA ASN A 49 2.03 10.99 -15.90
C ASN A 49 0.83 11.35 -16.80
N ASP A 50 -0.42 11.20 -16.29
CA ASP A 50 -1.63 11.54 -17.04
C ASP A 50 -1.67 13.03 -17.42
N LEU A 51 -1.24 13.91 -16.50
CA LEU A 51 -1.13 15.33 -16.78
C LEU A 51 -0.11 15.61 -17.90
N TYR A 52 1.07 15.02 -17.84
CA TYR A 52 2.07 15.16 -18.90
C TYR A 52 1.64 14.51 -20.22
N ALA A 53 0.95 13.37 -20.18
CA ALA A 53 0.40 12.71 -21.37
C ALA A 53 -0.61 13.60 -22.11
N ARG A 54 -1.46 14.32 -21.37
CA ARG A 54 -2.43 15.29 -21.96
C ARG A 54 -1.74 16.48 -22.65
N LYS A 55 -0.47 16.74 -22.30
CA LYS A 55 0.37 17.73 -22.98
C LYS A 55 1.16 17.14 -24.15
N GLY A 56 0.99 15.83 -24.41
CA GLY A 56 1.69 15.12 -25.46
C GLY A 56 3.12 14.72 -25.11
N TYR A 57 3.46 14.61 -23.82
CA TYR A 57 4.78 14.13 -23.41
C TYR A 57 5.02 12.71 -23.90
N LYS A 58 6.13 12.46 -24.60
CA LYS A 58 6.54 11.15 -25.09
C LYS A 58 7.31 10.42 -24.01
N PHE A 59 6.72 9.37 -23.44
CA PHE A 59 7.34 8.56 -22.40
C PHE A 59 8.42 7.65 -22.97
N LYS A 60 9.52 7.47 -22.22
CA LYS A 60 10.59 6.52 -22.54
C LYS A 60 10.31 5.15 -21.95
N ASP A 61 9.62 5.11 -20.80
CA ASP A 61 9.19 3.89 -20.17
C ASP A 61 8.17 3.19 -21.05
N TYR A 62 8.38 1.88 -21.28
CA TYR A 62 7.59 1.08 -22.21
C TYR A 62 6.16 0.88 -21.72
N GLU A 63 5.98 0.57 -20.42
CA GLU A 63 4.66 0.28 -19.85
C GLU A 63 3.80 1.55 -19.81
N ILE A 64 4.38 2.66 -19.37
CA ILE A 64 3.71 3.96 -19.36
C ILE A 64 3.36 4.39 -20.78
N SER A 65 4.29 4.24 -21.73
CA SER A 65 4.07 4.58 -23.13
C SER A 65 2.93 3.75 -23.75
N ASN A 66 2.92 2.43 -23.53
CA ASN A 66 1.88 1.54 -24.01
C ASN A 66 0.52 1.92 -23.45
N TYR A 67 0.44 2.13 -22.13
CA TYR A 67 -0.82 2.54 -21.50
C TYR A 67 -1.43 3.79 -22.13
N PHE A 68 -0.63 4.83 -22.37
CA PHE A 68 -1.14 6.08 -22.96
C PHE A 68 -1.39 5.96 -24.46
N ASN A 69 -0.62 5.15 -25.19
CA ASN A 69 -0.85 4.92 -26.62
C ASN A 69 -2.23 4.30 -26.92
N GLU A 70 -2.82 3.57 -25.96
CA GLU A 70 -4.19 3.06 -26.06
C GLU A 70 -5.27 4.14 -25.87
N LYS A 71 -4.91 5.35 -25.44
CA LYS A 71 -5.87 6.43 -25.20
C LYS A 71 -6.09 7.23 -26.47
N PRO A 72 -7.35 7.35 -26.99
CA PRO A 72 -7.64 8.07 -28.23
C PRO A 72 -7.21 9.55 -28.21
N TRP A 73 -7.11 10.16 -27.02
CA TRP A 73 -6.74 11.55 -26.85
C TRP A 73 -5.23 11.79 -26.75
N TYR A 74 -4.43 10.75 -26.55
CA TYR A 74 -2.97 10.90 -26.41
C TYR A 74 -2.31 11.07 -27.79
N LYS A 75 -1.57 12.18 -27.93
CA LYS A 75 -0.84 12.51 -29.17
C LYS A 75 0.56 12.98 -28.78
N PRO A 76 1.53 12.04 -28.72
CA PRO A 76 2.88 12.40 -28.31
C PRO A 76 3.55 13.35 -29.31
N VAL A 77 4.25 14.35 -28.77
CA VAL A 77 5.08 15.25 -29.55
C VAL A 77 6.39 14.57 -29.95
N ILE A 78 7.03 15.06 -31.02
CA ILE A 78 8.34 14.55 -31.46
C ILE A 78 9.44 14.94 -30.45
N ASP A 79 9.31 16.13 -29.86
CA ASP A 79 10.31 16.72 -28.98
C ASP A 79 9.67 17.18 -27.66
N ASN A 80 10.01 16.49 -26.57
CA ASN A 80 9.49 16.77 -25.23
C ASN A 80 9.85 18.17 -24.70
N SER A 81 10.88 18.86 -25.26
CA SER A 81 11.20 20.21 -24.84
C SER A 81 10.09 21.23 -25.17
N LYS A 82 9.19 20.87 -26.07
CA LYS A 82 8.02 21.67 -26.45
C LYS A 82 6.82 21.49 -25.50
N VAL A 83 6.85 20.49 -24.62
CA VAL A 83 5.82 20.27 -23.61
C VAL A 83 5.94 21.37 -22.56
N LYS A 84 4.89 22.18 -22.43
CA LYS A 84 4.82 23.26 -21.43
C LYS A 84 3.57 23.10 -20.59
N LEU A 85 3.75 23.13 -19.29
CA LEU A 85 2.66 23.20 -18.34
C LEU A 85 2.23 24.64 -18.15
N ASN A 86 0.95 24.87 -17.90
CA ASN A 86 0.48 26.16 -17.42
C ASN A 86 0.61 26.24 -15.88
N ALA A 87 0.37 27.39 -15.29
CA ALA A 87 0.55 27.63 -13.85
C ALA A 87 -0.33 26.71 -12.96
N VAL A 88 -1.54 26.35 -13.41
CA VAL A 88 -2.43 25.42 -12.69
C VAL A 88 -1.88 24.00 -12.74
N GLU A 89 -1.40 23.56 -13.90
CA GLU A 89 -0.79 22.25 -14.09
C GLU A 89 0.49 22.10 -13.27
N GLU A 90 1.35 23.13 -13.25
CA GLU A 90 2.58 23.14 -12.43
C GLU A 90 2.26 23.03 -10.95
N GLN A 91 1.23 23.75 -10.47
CA GLN A 91 0.78 23.67 -9.09
C GLN A 91 0.27 22.27 -8.74
N ASN A 92 -0.48 21.64 -9.64
CA ASN A 92 -1.00 20.29 -9.42
C ASN A 92 0.13 19.24 -9.41
N VAL A 93 1.08 19.31 -10.35
CA VAL A 93 2.24 18.42 -10.37
C VAL A 93 3.05 18.55 -9.08
N LYS A 94 3.29 19.77 -8.63
CA LYS A 94 3.98 20.02 -7.36
C LYS A 94 3.25 19.37 -6.18
N LEU A 95 1.94 19.54 -6.08
CA LEU A 95 1.13 18.91 -5.03
C LEU A 95 1.25 17.38 -5.06
N PHE A 96 1.18 16.73 -6.23
CA PHE A 96 1.31 15.28 -6.36
C PHE A 96 2.71 14.82 -5.94
N GLN A 97 3.76 15.50 -6.39
CA GLN A 97 5.15 15.17 -6.04
C GLN A 97 5.43 15.35 -4.54
N GLU A 98 4.95 16.42 -3.92
CA GLU A 98 5.09 16.65 -2.48
C GLU A 98 4.38 15.53 -1.68
N ARG A 99 3.16 15.14 -2.08
CA ARG A 99 2.46 14.04 -1.44
C ARG A 99 3.17 12.71 -1.62
N THR A 100 3.67 12.42 -2.82
CA THR A 100 4.49 11.23 -3.12
C THR A 100 5.74 11.18 -2.23
N ALA A 101 6.44 12.30 -2.08
CA ALA A 101 7.63 12.36 -1.23
C ALA A 101 7.32 12.07 0.25
N ILE A 102 6.19 12.60 0.76
CA ILE A 102 5.72 12.31 2.14
C ILE A 102 5.45 10.82 2.32
N LEU A 103 4.74 10.18 1.38
CA LEU A 103 4.42 8.76 1.46
C LEU A 103 5.66 7.87 1.34
N LYS A 104 6.60 8.20 0.45
CA LYS A 104 7.89 7.49 0.33
C LYS A 104 8.71 7.61 1.62
N ALA A 105 8.77 8.79 2.22
CA ALA A 105 9.48 8.99 3.48
C ALA A 105 8.82 8.23 4.66
N ASP A 106 7.50 8.17 4.73
CA ASP A 106 6.80 7.39 5.77
C ASP A 106 7.01 5.87 5.58
N ARG A 107 6.97 5.39 4.34
CA ARG A 107 7.29 4.00 3.99
C ARG A 107 8.71 3.63 4.42
N GLU A 108 9.70 4.46 4.12
CA GLU A 108 11.09 4.19 4.52
C GLU A 108 11.25 4.12 6.04
N LYS A 109 10.62 5.03 6.80
CA LYS A 109 10.62 4.97 8.26
C LYS A 109 9.98 3.69 8.81
N LEU A 110 8.92 3.19 8.16
CA LEU A 110 8.32 1.91 8.50
C LEU A 110 9.31 0.75 8.27
N LEU A 111 10.00 0.74 7.12
CA LEU A 111 11.01 -0.28 6.82
C LEU A 111 12.18 -0.22 7.83
N GLU A 112 12.66 0.96 8.19
CA GLU A 112 13.68 1.14 9.24
C GLU A 112 13.20 0.60 10.60
N ALA A 113 11.94 0.85 10.97
CA ALA A 113 11.38 0.32 12.20
C ALA A 113 11.25 -1.21 12.17
N LEU A 114 10.94 -1.81 11.02
CA LEU A 114 10.90 -3.26 10.84
C LEU A 114 12.31 -3.89 10.91
N ARG A 115 13.32 -3.27 10.29
CA ARG A 115 14.72 -3.70 10.41
C ARG A 115 15.19 -3.63 11.87
N SER A 116 14.85 -2.56 12.58
CA SER A 116 15.15 -2.39 14.00
C SER A 116 14.45 -3.44 14.86
N LEU A 117 13.16 -3.72 14.61
CA LEU A 117 12.41 -4.78 15.29
C LEU A 117 13.09 -6.13 15.10
N LYS A 118 13.44 -6.49 13.85
CA LYS A 118 14.15 -7.73 13.53
C LYS A 118 15.48 -7.83 14.30
N ALA A 119 16.28 -6.77 14.32
CA ALA A 119 17.54 -6.72 15.02
C ALA A 119 17.39 -6.84 16.55
N GLU A 120 16.38 -6.19 17.15
CA GLU A 120 16.11 -6.32 18.60
C GLU A 120 15.67 -7.74 18.96
N VAL A 121 14.81 -8.34 18.18
CA VAL A 121 14.37 -9.73 18.40
C VAL A 121 15.54 -10.70 18.31
N GLN A 122 16.46 -10.52 17.36
CA GLN A 122 17.67 -11.34 17.24
C GLN A 122 18.62 -11.20 18.44
N ARG A 123 18.59 -10.05 19.15
CA ARG A 123 19.31 -9.82 20.40
C ARG A 123 18.57 -10.35 21.65
N GLY A 124 17.40 -10.97 21.48
CA GLY A 124 16.57 -11.48 22.57
C GLY A 124 15.60 -10.46 23.17
N HIS A 125 15.46 -9.27 22.54
CA HIS A 125 14.54 -8.22 22.98
C HIS A 125 13.28 -8.24 22.13
N SER A 126 12.38 -9.17 22.40
CA SER A 126 11.10 -9.27 21.70
C SER A 126 10.05 -8.36 22.33
N PRO A 127 9.25 -7.61 21.54
CA PRO A 127 8.11 -6.87 22.06
C PRO A 127 6.90 -7.77 22.34
N ILE A 128 6.97 -9.04 21.92
CA ILE A 128 5.93 -10.03 22.17
C ILE A 128 6.06 -10.54 23.61
N PRO A 129 4.95 -10.70 24.36
CA PRO A 129 4.98 -11.30 25.69
C PRO A 129 5.69 -12.65 25.71
N LYS A 130 6.37 -12.97 26.81
CA LYS A 130 7.08 -14.25 26.98
C LYS A 130 6.06 -15.37 27.22
N ASP A 131 5.60 -15.94 26.14
CA ASP A 131 4.78 -17.13 26.09
C ASP A 131 5.38 -18.16 25.10
N ASN A 132 4.68 -19.25 24.84
CA ASN A 132 5.15 -20.29 23.94
C ASN A 132 5.28 -19.83 22.48
N TYR A 133 4.69 -18.68 22.09
CA TYR A 133 4.69 -18.17 20.73
C TYR A 133 5.81 -17.16 20.44
N ASN A 134 6.49 -16.64 21.48
CA ASN A 134 7.61 -15.71 21.31
C ASN A 134 8.78 -16.34 20.54
N GLU A 135 9.07 -17.61 20.76
CA GLU A 135 10.09 -18.34 19.99
C GLU A 135 9.71 -18.46 18.51
N TYR A 136 8.44 -18.73 18.21
CA TYR A 136 7.94 -18.79 16.85
C TYR A 136 8.00 -17.43 16.16
N PHE A 137 7.68 -16.34 16.86
CA PHE A 137 7.84 -14.99 16.33
C PHE A 137 9.30 -14.70 15.97
N SER A 138 10.22 -15.04 16.84
CA SER A 138 11.64 -14.82 16.60
C SER A 138 12.15 -15.60 15.38
N LYS A 139 11.71 -16.85 15.23
CA LYS A 139 12.01 -17.68 14.06
C LYS A 139 11.40 -17.10 12.79
N THR A 140 10.17 -16.62 12.87
CA THR A 140 9.41 -16.05 11.74
C THR A 140 10.07 -14.79 11.22
N ILE A 141 10.29 -13.78 12.08
CA ILE A 141 10.87 -12.52 11.65
C ILE A 141 12.31 -12.67 11.12
N ALA A 142 13.06 -13.66 11.62
CA ALA A 142 14.39 -13.95 11.12
C ALA A 142 14.40 -14.37 9.64
N LYS A 143 13.34 -15.03 9.15
CA LYS A 143 13.19 -15.51 7.76
C LYS A 143 12.69 -14.42 6.80
N ILE A 144 12.11 -13.34 7.29
CA ILE A 144 11.56 -12.27 6.46
C ILE A 144 12.70 -11.37 5.98
N ASP A 145 12.79 -11.16 4.68
CA ASP A 145 13.63 -10.13 4.10
C ASP A 145 12.84 -8.81 4.01
N ILE A 146 13.23 -7.85 4.85
CA ILE A 146 12.55 -6.56 4.93
C ILE A 146 12.85 -5.70 3.69
N ASP A 147 14.01 -5.91 3.06
CA ASP A 147 14.43 -5.12 1.91
C ASP A 147 13.81 -5.64 0.59
N ASP A 148 13.27 -6.87 0.62
CA ASP A 148 12.57 -7.50 -0.51
C ASP A 148 11.03 -7.43 -0.37
N ILE A 149 10.51 -6.48 0.40
CA ILE A 149 9.07 -6.25 0.48
C ILE A 149 8.58 -5.60 -0.81
N HIS A 150 7.76 -6.31 -1.56
CA HIS A 150 7.10 -5.81 -2.76
C HIS A 150 5.89 -4.95 -2.41
N TRP A 151 5.73 -3.85 -3.14
CA TRP A 151 4.65 -2.90 -2.90
C TRP A 151 3.70 -2.83 -4.09
N ILE A 152 2.40 -2.94 -3.81
CA ILE A 152 1.32 -2.66 -4.76
C ILE A 152 0.42 -1.61 -4.09
N LYS A 153 0.35 -0.41 -4.66
CA LYS A 153 -0.31 0.73 -4.04
C LYS A 153 0.23 0.98 -2.61
N ASN A 154 -0.65 0.92 -1.59
CA ASN A 154 -0.27 1.10 -0.19
C ASN A 154 -0.09 -0.22 0.56
N GLN A 155 -0.08 -1.34 -0.15
CA GLN A 155 0.10 -2.67 0.42
C GLN A 155 1.51 -3.18 0.15
N GLY A 156 2.17 -3.66 1.20
CA GLY A 156 3.49 -4.29 1.13
C GLY A 156 3.38 -5.77 1.46
N TYR A 157 4.10 -6.61 0.73
CA TYR A 157 4.09 -8.04 0.93
C TYR A 157 5.45 -8.69 0.66
N TYR A 158 5.81 -9.64 1.51
CA TYR A 158 6.92 -10.56 1.27
C TYR A 158 6.57 -11.92 1.84
N SER A 159 6.96 -12.98 1.16
CA SER A 159 6.88 -14.34 1.72
C SER A 159 8.02 -15.22 1.24
N VAL A 160 8.37 -16.19 2.07
CA VAL A 160 9.37 -17.21 1.76
C VAL A 160 8.88 -18.57 2.23
N LYS A 161 9.02 -19.57 1.36
CA LYS A 161 8.77 -20.99 1.67
C LYS A 161 10.08 -21.67 2.06
N VAL A 162 10.04 -22.42 3.13
CA VAL A 162 11.19 -23.20 3.62
C VAL A 162 10.74 -24.63 3.79
N ASP A 163 11.25 -25.50 2.92
CA ASP A 163 10.99 -26.94 3.01
C ASP A 163 11.78 -27.53 4.17
N ASN A 164 11.13 -28.37 4.93
CA ASN A 164 11.74 -29.24 5.90
C ASN A 164 11.29 -30.69 5.63
N PHE A 165 11.95 -31.69 6.20
CA PHE A 165 11.63 -33.11 5.95
C PHE A 165 10.21 -33.51 6.40
N LYS A 166 9.45 -32.62 7.05
CA LYS A 166 8.10 -32.86 7.58
C LYS A 166 7.01 -32.07 6.87
N GLY A 167 7.37 -31.13 6.00
CA GLY A 167 6.44 -30.26 5.29
C GLY A 167 7.10 -28.94 4.87
N THR A 168 6.30 -28.04 4.33
CA THR A 168 6.73 -26.69 3.92
C THR A 168 6.22 -25.66 4.91
N ASN A 169 7.10 -24.86 5.44
CA ASN A 169 6.72 -23.68 6.24
C ASN A 169 6.76 -22.44 5.37
N GLN A 170 5.71 -21.63 5.39
CA GLN A 170 5.70 -20.33 4.76
C GLN A 170 5.74 -19.23 5.83
N TYR A 171 6.70 -18.33 5.69
CA TYR A 171 6.88 -17.14 6.52
C TYR A 171 6.51 -15.92 5.70
N TYR A 172 5.76 -14.97 6.28
CA TYR A 172 5.31 -13.82 5.53
C TYR A 172 5.19 -12.55 6.38
N ILE A 173 5.26 -11.42 5.71
CA ILE A 173 4.84 -10.12 6.21
C ILE A 173 3.85 -9.52 5.23
N SER A 174 2.78 -8.94 5.75
CA SER A 174 1.86 -8.10 4.96
C SER A 174 1.64 -6.78 5.66
N ILE A 175 1.59 -5.72 4.87
CA ILE A 175 1.39 -4.34 5.31
C ILE A 175 0.18 -3.80 4.57
N ASP A 176 -0.83 -3.32 5.31
CA ASP A 176 -2.01 -2.67 4.74
C ASP A 176 -2.26 -1.35 5.48
N GLY A 177 -1.96 -0.25 4.82
CA GLY A 177 -1.99 1.06 5.44
C GLY A 177 -1.11 1.13 6.69
N SER A 178 -1.73 1.21 7.87
CA SER A 178 -1.01 1.26 9.16
C SER A 178 -0.93 -0.08 9.88
N GLU A 179 -1.50 -1.14 9.33
CA GLU A 179 -1.43 -2.48 9.92
C GLU A 179 -0.28 -3.27 9.32
N VAL A 180 0.53 -3.88 10.18
CA VAL A 180 1.60 -4.81 9.82
C VAL A 180 1.28 -6.15 10.43
N LYS A 181 1.21 -7.19 9.60
CA LYS A 181 1.01 -8.57 10.01
C LYS A 181 2.25 -9.37 9.68
N ILE A 182 2.83 -10.03 10.67
CA ILE A 182 3.93 -10.97 10.52
C ILE A 182 3.42 -12.34 10.91
N GLY A 183 3.61 -13.34 10.07
CA GLY A 183 3.06 -14.65 10.33
C GLY A 183 3.80 -15.81 9.69
N TRP A 184 3.44 -17.01 10.12
CA TRP A 184 3.85 -18.24 9.50
C TRP A 184 2.72 -19.25 9.51
N PHE A 185 2.77 -20.18 8.58
CA PHE A 185 1.90 -21.35 8.57
C PHE A 185 2.66 -22.56 8.04
N GLU A 186 2.24 -23.72 8.46
CA GLU A 186 2.72 -24.99 7.94
C GLU A 186 1.80 -25.41 6.80
N ASP A 187 2.40 -25.60 5.63
CA ASP A 187 1.69 -26.06 4.43
C ASP A 187 1.72 -27.59 4.44
N GLY A 188 0.70 -28.18 5.02
CA GLY A 188 0.46 -29.60 4.96
C GLY A 188 -0.14 -29.99 3.61
N TYR A 189 0.67 -30.31 2.61
CA TYR A 189 0.25 -30.70 1.26
C TYR A 189 -0.60 -29.67 0.52
N SER A 190 0.00 -28.65 -0.03
CA SER A 190 -0.67 -27.87 -1.09
C SER A 190 -0.10 -28.26 -2.45
N GLU A 191 -0.98 -28.60 -3.38
CA GLU A 191 -0.69 -28.60 -4.81
C GLU A 191 0.02 -27.29 -5.18
N LYS A 192 1.01 -27.41 -6.09
CA LYS A 192 1.79 -26.27 -6.62
C LYS A 192 0.87 -25.12 -7.02
N VAL A 193 0.83 -24.07 -6.22
CA VAL A 193 0.18 -22.81 -6.59
C VAL A 193 1.04 -22.16 -7.66
N SER A 194 0.50 -22.00 -8.87
CA SER A 194 1.16 -21.31 -9.97
C SER A 194 1.37 -19.83 -9.67
N GLU A 195 2.44 -19.23 -10.22
CA GLU A 195 2.78 -17.80 -10.05
C GLU A 195 1.63 -16.84 -10.41
N ASP A 196 0.69 -17.26 -11.27
CA ASP A 196 -0.50 -16.46 -11.64
C ASP A 196 -1.50 -16.22 -10.49
N LYS A 197 -1.35 -16.94 -9.37
CA LYS A 197 -2.25 -16.84 -8.20
C LYS A 197 -1.78 -15.90 -7.09
N ILE A 198 -0.74 -15.12 -7.29
CA ILE A 198 -0.28 -14.15 -6.27
C ILE A 198 -1.40 -13.15 -5.88
N LYS A 199 -2.30 -12.80 -6.79
CA LYS A 199 -3.49 -11.99 -6.49
C LYS A 199 -4.46 -12.70 -5.54
N GLU A 200 -4.64 -14.00 -5.67
CA GLU A 200 -5.51 -14.80 -4.79
C GLU A 200 -4.88 -15.03 -3.40
N VAL A 201 -3.57 -14.93 -3.24
CA VAL A 201 -2.91 -15.08 -1.92
C VAL A 201 -3.36 -14.00 -0.93
N TYR A 202 -3.69 -12.79 -1.40
CA TYR A 202 -4.31 -11.77 -0.55
C TYR A 202 -5.72 -12.17 -0.07
N GLU A 203 -6.50 -12.86 -0.90
CA GLU A 203 -7.83 -13.39 -0.56
C GLU A 203 -7.73 -14.72 0.19
N ILE A 204 -6.76 -15.59 -0.14
CA ILE A 204 -6.53 -16.89 0.52
C ILE A 204 -6.11 -16.70 1.99
N CYS A 205 -5.40 -15.64 2.35
CA CYS A 205 -5.15 -15.33 3.76
C CYS A 205 -6.44 -15.02 4.56
N GLU A 206 -7.56 -14.73 3.91
CA GLU A 206 -8.87 -14.58 4.55
C GLU A 206 -9.77 -15.82 4.42
N TYR A 207 -9.61 -16.64 3.38
CA TYR A 207 -10.54 -17.73 3.04
C TYR A 207 -9.90 -19.10 2.79
N GLY A 208 -8.57 -19.23 2.79
CA GLY A 208 -7.90 -20.52 2.57
C GLY A 208 -8.04 -21.45 3.78
N VAL A 209 -8.29 -22.72 3.52
CA VAL A 209 -8.24 -23.82 4.50
C VAL A 209 -6.77 -23.98 4.94
N MET A 210 -6.35 -23.20 5.91
CA MET A 210 -5.06 -23.35 6.58
C MET A 210 -5.30 -24.12 7.86
N GLU A 211 -4.72 -25.30 7.98
CA GLU A 211 -4.89 -26.14 9.16
C GLU A 211 -4.31 -25.49 10.42
N SER A 212 -3.30 -24.62 10.30
CA SER A 212 -2.85 -23.76 11.40
C SER A 212 -2.08 -22.56 10.87
N ALA A 213 -2.46 -21.36 11.28
CA ALA A 213 -1.71 -20.13 11.00
C ALA A 213 -1.53 -19.33 12.28
N THR A 214 -0.29 -18.91 12.54
CA THR A 214 0.03 -18.00 13.64
C THR A 214 0.50 -16.68 13.06
N TYR A 215 -0.03 -15.58 13.57
CA TYR A 215 0.40 -14.26 13.15
C TYR A 215 0.33 -13.24 14.28
N TRP A 216 1.20 -12.25 14.19
CA TRP A 216 1.31 -11.13 15.11
C TRP A 216 1.01 -9.85 14.37
N ARG A 217 0.16 -8.99 14.95
CA ARG A 217 -0.23 -7.71 14.37
C ARG A 217 0.43 -6.56 15.11
N PHE A 218 0.94 -5.64 14.31
CA PHE A 218 1.49 -4.38 14.77
C PHE A 218 0.74 -3.23 14.11
N LYS A 219 0.64 -2.11 14.81
CA LYS A 219 0.13 -0.86 14.28
C LYS A 219 1.28 0.09 14.05
N TRP A 220 1.40 0.58 12.83
CA TRP A 220 2.27 1.70 12.51
C TRP A 220 1.59 3.00 12.90
N LYS A 221 2.08 3.68 13.93
CA LYS A 221 1.50 4.93 14.43
C LYS A 221 2.58 5.82 15.01
N ASN A 222 2.59 7.11 14.63
CA ASN A 222 3.55 8.10 15.12
C ASN A 222 5.01 7.61 14.95
N GLN A 223 5.31 7.01 13.79
CA GLN A 223 6.63 6.46 13.45
C GLN A 223 7.11 5.36 14.42
N LYS A 224 6.19 4.60 14.97
CA LYS A 224 6.47 3.46 15.85
C LYS A 224 5.62 2.26 15.47
N LEU A 225 6.22 1.07 15.54
CA LEU A 225 5.51 -0.20 15.49
C LEU A 225 5.06 -0.56 16.90
N VAL A 226 3.75 -0.69 17.08
CA VAL A 226 3.14 -1.05 18.35
C VAL A 226 2.47 -2.40 18.20
N PHE A 227 2.95 -3.41 18.90
CA PHE A 227 2.29 -4.71 18.99
C PHE A 227 0.93 -4.55 19.65
N PHE A 228 -0.12 -5.17 19.12
CA PHE A 228 -1.45 -5.04 19.69
C PHE A 228 -2.24 -6.35 19.80
N ILE A 229 -1.94 -7.35 18.99
CA ILE A 229 -2.62 -8.63 19.08
C ILE A 229 -1.80 -9.78 18.50
N GLU A 230 -1.95 -10.94 19.09
CA GLU A 230 -1.57 -12.23 18.58
C GLU A 230 -2.83 -13.01 18.22
N SER A 231 -2.81 -13.72 17.11
CA SER A 231 -3.89 -14.58 16.70
C SER A 231 -3.34 -15.92 16.23
N VAL A 232 -3.90 -16.97 16.80
CA VAL A 232 -3.67 -18.34 16.36
C VAL A 232 -4.99 -18.81 15.76
N LYS A 233 -5.01 -19.12 14.46
CA LYS A 233 -6.09 -19.88 13.88
C LYS A 233 -5.71 -21.35 13.98
N ALA A 234 -6.40 -22.10 14.84
CA ALA A 234 -6.48 -23.54 14.76
C ALA A 234 -7.49 -23.87 13.65
N GLY A 235 -7.11 -24.74 12.71
CA GLY A 235 -8.02 -25.33 11.73
C GLY A 235 -9.07 -26.21 12.37
#